data_0eb5cd736501dfe52d6022697beda9d6
#
_entry.id   0eb5cd736501dfe52d6022697beda9d6
#
_cell.length_a   1.000
_cell.length_b   1.000
_cell.length_c   1.000
_cell.angle_alpha   90.00
_cell.angle_beta   90.00
_cell.angle_gamma   90.00
#
_symmetry.space_group_name_H-M   'P 1'
#
loop_
_entity.id
_entity.type
_entity.pdbx_description
1 polymer ?
#
loop_
_entity_poly.entity_id
_entity_poly.type
_entity_poly.pdbx_seq_one_letter_code
_entity_poly.pdbx_strand_id
1 'polypeptide(L)'
;RILAAAGASPELVRRGFEKYARSQPQISSRSPGAEAAVMAGGSLLSLVQSANAQRSLLTDDFLSAEHLLLALLDDKRCGRSVLREAQPDLNVATLRAAIDQVRKNRRITSRSQEATYEALEKYSRDLTQEAKDGKLDPVIGRDDEVRRAMTVLSRRTKNNPVLIGEPGVGKTAIAEGLAQRIAAGDA
;
A
#
# COMPACT_ATOMS: atom_id res chain seq x y z
N ARG A 1 -2.72 6.77 1.21
CA ARG A 1 -3.06 6.01 2.43
C ARG A 1 -2.31 6.53 3.65
N ILE A 2 -0.97 6.46 3.68
CA ILE A 2 -0.15 6.92 4.82
C ILE A 2 -0.46 8.38 5.16
N LEU A 3 -0.48 9.27 4.17
CA LEU A 3 -0.86 10.68 4.36
C LEU A 3 -2.26 10.82 4.94
N ALA A 4 -3.23 10.07 4.42
CA ALA A 4 -4.60 10.08 4.93
C ALA A 4 -4.67 9.54 6.37
N ALA A 5 -3.95 8.47 6.69
CA ALA A 5 -3.84 7.94 8.05
C ALA A 5 -3.16 8.93 9.01
N ALA A 6 -2.22 9.74 8.51
CA ALA A 6 -1.59 10.83 9.25
C ALA A 6 -2.42 12.12 9.31
N GLY A 7 -3.67 12.12 8.80
CA GLY A 7 -4.57 13.27 8.79
C GLY A 7 -4.27 14.31 7.72
N ALA A 8 -3.33 14.03 6.80
CA ALA A 8 -3.00 14.94 5.71
C ALA A 8 -3.78 14.61 4.44
N SER A 9 -4.28 15.63 3.74
CA SER A 9 -4.97 15.45 2.45
C SER A 9 -3.96 15.14 1.33
N PRO A 10 -4.00 13.96 0.69
CA PRO A 10 -3.11 13.62 -0.42
C PRO A 10 -3.25 14.59 -1.60
N GLU A 11 -4.44 15.11 -1.83
CA GLU A 11 -4.73 16.09 -2.89
C GLU A 11 -4.03 17.42 -2.65
N LEU A 12 -4.03 17.93 -1.41
CA LEU A 12 -3.33 19.18 -1.06
C LEU A 12 -1.82 18.99 -1.20
N VAL A 13 -1.29 17.85 -0.75
CA VAL A 13 0.13 17.52 -0.91
C VAL A 13 0.51 17.47 -2.39
N ARG A 14 -0.27 16.80 -3.22
CA ARG A 14 -0.05 16.73 -4.67
C ARG A 14 -0.03 18.12 -5.31
N ARG A 15 -1.06 18.92 -5.03
CA ARG A 15 -1.15 20.32 -5.55
C ARG A 15 0.02 21.17 -5.09
N GLY A 16 0.47 21.02 -3.85
CA GLY A 16 1.62 21.75 -3.33
C GLY A 16 2.91 21.42 -4.10
N PHE A 17 3.17 20.15 -4.35
CA PHE A 17 4.34 19.74 -5.15
C PHE A 17 4.22 20.16 -6.62
N GLU A 18 3.04 20.08 -7.23
CA GLU A 18 2.80 20.56 -8.60
C GLU A 18 3.04 22.08 -8.71
N LYS A 19 2.52 22.85 -7.74
CA LYS A 19 2.76 24.30 -7.67
C LYS A 19 4.25 24.62 -7.55
N TYR A 20 4.95 23.90 -6.67
CA TYR A 20 6.39 24.04 -6.53
C TYR A 20 7.13 23.68 -7.83
N ALA A 21 6.81 22.57 -8.46
CA ALA A 21 7.43 22.15 -9.71
C ALA A 21 7.25 23.18 -10.84
N ARG A 22 6.06 23.78 -10.95
CA ARG A 22 5.77 24.83 -11.93
C ARG A 22 6.52 26.15 -11.66
N SER A 23 6.87 26.41 -10.41
CA SER A 23 7.64 27.62 -10.04
C SER A 23 9.14 27.49 -10.31
N GLN A 24 9.63 26.28 -10.61
CA GLN A 24 11.04 26.07 -10.90
C GLN A 24 11.38 26.46 -12.34
N PRO A 25 12.62 26.94 -12.59
CA PRO A 25 13.09 27.23 -13.93
C PRO A 25 13.01 25.97 -14.82
N GLN A 26 12.37 26.11 -15.97
CA GLN A 26 12.32 25.02 -16.96
C GLN A 26 13.42 25.24 -17.99
N ILE A 27 14.28 24.25 -18.16
CA ILE A 27 15.29 24.25 -19.22
C ILE A 27 14.62 23.66 -20.46
N SER A 28 14.27 24.51 -21.43
CA SER A 28 13.85 24.04 -22.74
C SER A 28 15.09 23.68 -23.55
N SER A 29 15.40 22.41 -23.72
CA SER A 29 16.39 21.96 -24.68
C SER A 29 15.88 22.23 -26.09
N ARG A 30 16.39 23.29 -26.73
CA ARG A 30 16.03 23.69 -28.12
C ARG A 30 16.86 22.98 -29.17
N SER A 31 17.61 21.96 -28.87
CA SER A 31 18.40 21.23 -29.87
C SER A 31 17.70 19.94 -30.24
N PRO A 32 17.18 19.80 -31.47
CA PRO A 32 16.69 18.52 -31.99
C PRO A 32 17.87 17.53 -32.06
N GLY A 33 17.83 16.46 -31.28
CA GLY A 33 18.81 15.39 -31.34
C GLY A 33 19.75 15.25 -30.12
N ALA A 34 19.73 16.15 -29.15
CA ALA A 34 20.43 15.94 -27.89
C ALA A 34 19.43 15.39 -26.86
N GLU A 35 19.45 14.09 -26.63
CA GLU A 35 18.91 13.53 -25.40
C GLU A 35 19.70 14.13 -24.22
N ALA A 36 19.18 15.21 -23.65
CA ALA A 36 19.80 15.77 -22.45
C ALA A 36 19.69 14.71 -21.33
N ALA A 37 20.82 14.10 -20.99
CA ALA A 37 20.89 13.16 -19.87
C ALA A 37 20.39 13.91 -18.62
N VAL A 38 19.24 13.50 -18.10
CA VAL A 38 18.69 14.06 -16.86
C VAL A 38 19.56 13.60 -15.72
N MET A 39 20.40 14.49 -15.21
CA MET A 39 21.25 14.20 -14.05
C MET A 39 20.51 14.49 -12.75
N ALA A 40 20.66 13.60 -11.78
CA ALA A 40 20.14 13.81 -10.43
C ALA A 40 20.86 15.00 -9.77
N GLY A 41 20.11 16.03 -9.40
CA GLY A 41 20.66 17.18 -8.66
C GLY A 41 21.06 16.80 -7.23
N GLY A 42 21.98 17.57 -6.65
CA GLY A 42 22.49 17.32 -5.29
C GLY A 42 21.40 17.25 -4.22
N SER A 43 20.32 18.03 -4.35
CA SER A 43 19.18 17.98 -3.42
C SER A 43 18.43 16.64 -3.46
N LEU A 44 18.30 16.03 -4.64
CA LEU A 44 17.68 14.72 -4.77
C LEU A 44 18.58 13.64 -4.13
N LEU A 45 19.88 13.72 -4.35
CA LEU A 45 20.84 12.80 -3.73
C LEU A 45 20.80 12.91 -2.19
N SER A 46 20.75 14.12 -1.64
CA SER A 46 20.61 14.34 -0.20
C SER A 46 19.28 13.78 0.35
N LEU A 47 18.18 13.94 -0.38
CA LEU A 47 16.88 13.37 0.00
C LEU A 47 16.94 11.84 0.04
N VAL A 48 17.54 11.22 -0.97
CA VAL A 48 17.69 9.74 -1.04
C VAL A 48 18.60 9.24 0.08
N GLN A 49 19.68 9.97 0.41
CA GLN A 49 20.54 9.63 1.56
C GLN A 49 19.77 9.70 2.88
N SER A 50 18.99 10.76 3.10
CA SER A 50 18.11 10.90 4.28
C SER A 50 17.07 9.77 4.35
N ALA A 51 16.45 9.44 3.22
CA ALA A 51 15.51 8.33 3.14
C ALA A 51 16.17 6.97 3.44
N ASN A 52 17.42 6.77 3.00
CA ASN A 52 18.18 5.56 3.33
C ASN A 52 18.53 5.46 4.82
N ALA A 53 18.79 6.59 5.49
CA ALA A 53 18.92 6.62 6.94
C ALA A 53 17.61 6.22 7.65
N GLN A 54 16.45 6.71 7.17
CA GLN A 54 15.15 6.29 7.70
C GLN A 54 14.89 4.79 7.47
N ARG A 55 15.28 4.23 6.30
CA ARG A 55 15.22 2.79 6.03
C ARG A 55 15.98 1.98 7.09
N SER A 56 17.20 2.40 7.41
CA SER A 56 18.02 1.72 8.43
C SER A 56 17.39 1.80 9.82
N LEU A 57 16.79 2.93 10.19
CA LEU A 57 16.07 3.10 11.45
C LEU A 57 14.81 2.21 11.56
N LEU A 58 14.13 1.97 10.45
CA LEU A 58 12.97 1.07 10.38
C LEU A 58 13.37 -0.40 10.17
N THR A 59 14.68 -0.68 10.09
CA THR A 59 15.24 -2.02 9.88
C THR A 59 14.72 -2.72 8.61
N ASP A 60 14.42 -1.94 7.56
CA ASP A 60 13.94 -2.45 6.28
C ASP A 60 15.11 -2.77 5.34
N ASP A 61 14.93 -3.79 4.50
CA ASP A 61 15.98 -4.22 3.55
C ASP A 61 15.99 -3.34 2.29
N PHE A 62 14.83 -2.79 1.91
CA PHE A 62 14.66 -1.98 0.71
C PHE A 62 14.13 -0.57 1.00
N LEU A 63 14.60 0.38 0.20
CA LEU A 63 14.09 1.74 0.20
C LEU A 63 12.69 1.77 -0.42
N SER A 64 11.73 2.40 0.27
CA SER A 64 10.32 2.53 -0.16
C SER A 64 9.84 3.98 -0.13
N ALA A 65 8.64 4.22 -0.64
CA ALA A 65 8.01 5.53 -0.65
C ALA A 65 7.84 6.12 0.77
N GLU A 66 7.66 5.28 1.77
CA GLU A 66 7.50 5.70 3.18
C GLU A 66 8.76 6.35 3.73
N HIS A 67 9.94 5.81 3.39
CA HIS A 67 11.23 6.40 3.77
C HIS A 67 11.45 7.75 3.11
N LEU A 68 11.05 7.87 1.82
CA LEU A 68 11.09 9.15 1.10
C LEU A 68 10.13 10.16 1.74
N LEU A 69 8.95 9.73 2.15
CA LEU A 69 7.97 10.59 2.81
C LEU A 69 8.47 11.09 4.17
N LEU A 70 9.13 10.24 4.97
CA LEU A 70 9.79 10.65 6.20
C LEU A 70 10.93 11.65 5.95
N ALA A 71 11.75 11.41 4.92
CA ALA A 71 12.83 12.32 4.56
C ALA A 71 12.31 13.68 4.05
N LEU A 72 11.17 13.71 3.36
CA LEU A 72 10.52 14.94 2.90
C LEU A 72 10.06 15.85 4.04
N LEU A 73 9.76 15.32 5.23
CA LEU A 73 9.45 16.16 6.40
C LEU A 73 10.61 17.06 6.82
N ASP A 74 11.85 16.63 6.59
CA ASP A 74 13.06 17.38 6.91
C ASP A 74 13.62 18.13 5.71
N ASP A 75 13.09 17.91 4.51
CA ASP A 75 13.52 18.61 3.31
C ASP A 75 13.16 20.10 3.38
N LYS A 76 14.21 20.93 3.45
CA LYS A 76 14.08 22.40 3.58
C LYS A 76 13.67 23.06 2.27
N ARG A 77 13.81 22.39 1.14
CA ARG A 77 13.59 22.97 -0.18
C ARG A 77 12.11 23.09 -0.53
N CYS A 78 11.33 22.02 -0.38
CA CYS A 78 9.90 22.04 -0.65
C CYS A 78 9.11 21.07 0.24
N GLY A 79 9.66 19.94 0.62
CA GLY A 79 8.95 18.86 1.31
C GLY A 79 8.31 19.34 2.61
N ARG A 80 9.08 19.97 3.48
CA ARG A 80 8.60 20.50 4.76
C ARG A 80 7.49 21.53 4.61
N SER A 81 7.62 22.47 3.66
CA SER A 81 6.61 23.53 3.46
C SER A 81 5.31 22.94 2.91
N VAL A 82 5.39 22.08 1.90
CA VAL A 82 4.22 21.43 1.27
C VAL A 82 3.48 20.53 2.25
N LEU A 83 4.20 19.73 3.02
CA LEU A 83 3.58 18.82 3.98
C LEU A 83 2.93 19.55 5.14
N ARG A 84 3.54 20.63 5.65
CA ARG A 84 2.96 21.46 6.71
C ARG A 84 1.79 22.33 6.24
N GLU A 85 1.78 22.76 4.98
CA GLU A 85 0.63 23.45 4.39
C GLU A 85 -0.59 22.51 4.31
N ALA A 86 -0.36 21.22 4.01
CA ALA A 86 -1.42 20.21 3.94
C ALA A 86 -1.89 19.75 5.34
N GLN A 87 -0.99 19.70 6.33
CA GLN A 87 -1.27 19.33 7.71
C GLN A 87 -0.25 19.98 8.65
N PRO A 88 -0.62 21.05 9.35
CA PRO A 88 0.29 21.82 10.20
C PRO A 88 0.95 21.00 11.33
N ASP A 89 0.21 20.06 11.91
CA ASP A 89 0.66 19.20 13.02
C ASP A 89 1.42 17.97 12.57
N LEU A 90 1.64 17.80 11.24
CA LEU A 90 2.36 16.65 10.72
C LEU A 90 3.82 16.68 11.17
N ASN A 91 4.21 15.65 11.90
CA ASN A 91 5.56 15.45 12.40
C ASN A 91 6.03 14.01 12.20
N VAL A 92 7.30 13.74 12.51
CA VAL A 92 7.90 12.41 12.33
C VAL A 92 7.16 11.34 13.15
N ALA A 93 6.71 11.68 14.35
CA ALA A 93 6.03 10.71 15.22
C ALA A 93 4.65 10.33 14.67
N THR A 94 3.85 11.33 14.26
CA THR A 94 2.52 11.09 13.66
C THR A 94 2.63 10.33 12.35
N LEU A 95 3.63 10.66 11.53
CA LEU A 95 3.85 9.96 10.26
C LEU A 95 4.33 8.52 10.47
N ARG A 96 5.22 8.27 11.45
CA ARG A 96 5.63 6.89 11.81
C ARG A 96 4.46 6.08 12.32
N ALA A 97 3.64 6.61 13.21
CA ALA A 97 2.44 5.92 13.69
C ALA A 97 1.49 5.55 12.53
N ALA A 98 1.30 6.46 11.56
CA ALA A 98 0.51 6.18 10.37
C ALA A 98 1.14 5.09 9.47
N ILE A 99 2.47 5.08 9.32
CA ILE A 99 3.19 4.03 8.61
C ILE A 99 2.99 2.68 9.30
N ASP A 100 3.17 2.60 10.61
CA ASP A 100 3.01 1.36 11.38
C ASP A 100 1.57 0.84 11.30
N GLN A 101 0.59 1.72 11.34
CA GLN A 101 -0.82 1.38 11.16
C GLN A 101 -1.09 0.77 9.79
N VAL A 102 -0.56 1.38 8.72
CA VAL A 102 -0.75 0.90 7.34
C VAL A 102 0.01 -0.40 7.10
N ARG A 103 1.23 -0.50 7.61
CA ARG A 103 2.10 -1.69 7.48
C ARG A 103 1.66 -2.87 8.35
N LYS A 104 0.87 -2.65 9.41
CA LYS A 104 0.56 -3.67 10.43
C LYS A 104 1.85 -4.31 10.98
N ASN A 105 2.85 -3.50 11.28
CA ASN A 105 4.18 -3.89 11.77
C ASN A 105 4.99 -4.83 10.85
N ARG A 106 4.74 -4.83 9.53
CA ARG A 106 5.50 -5.66 8.59
C ARG A 106 6.73 -4.90 8.09
N ARG A 107 7.86 -5.62 7.99
CA ARG A 107 9.11 -5.11 7.41
C ARG A 107 9.08 -5.23 5.89
N ILE A 108 9.76 -4.32 5.20
CA ILE A 108 9.92 -4.38 3.74
C ILE A 108 11.13 -5.25 3.43
N THR A 109 10.87 -6.49 3.05
CA THR A 109 11.88 -7.52 2.73
C THR A 109 12.01 -7.80 1.24
N SER A 110 11.18 -7.21 0.39
CA SER A 110 11.27 -7.39 -1.05
C SER A 110 11.00 -6.10 -1.83
N ARG A 111 11.62 -5.98 -3.00
CA ARG A 111 11.42 -4.85 -3.95
C ARG A 111 9.98 -4.72 -4.47
N SER A 112 9.23 -5.81 -4.43
CA SER A 112 7.91 -5.95 -5.04
C SER A 112 6.75 -5.89 -4.05
N GLN A 113 7.02 -5.64 -2.77
CA GLN A 113 5.98 -5.67 -1.73
C GLN A 113 4.89 -4.62 -1.94
N GLU A 114 5.27 -3.38 -2.30
CA GLU A 114 4.31 -2.32 -2.62
C GLU A 114 3.43 -2.70 -3.82
N ALA A 115 4.04 -3.20 -4.89
CA ALA A 115 3.32 -3.63 -6.09
C ALA A 115 2.36 -4.82 -5.80
N THR A 116 2.73 -5.72 -4.92
CA THR A 116 1.88 -6.87 -4.54
C THR A 116 0.68 -6.44 -3.70
N TYR A 117 0.86 -5.49 -2.76
CA TYR A 117 -0.25 -4.93 -1.97
C TYR A 117 -1.23 -4.14 -2.83
N GLU A 118 -0.73 -3.27 -3.71
CA GLU A 118 -1.57 -2.52 -4.63
C GLU A 118 -2.29 -3.44 -5.62
N ALA A 119 -1.64 -4.52 -6.08
CA ALA A 119 -2.25 -5.47 -6.99
C ALA A 119 -3.40 -6.24 -6.32
N LEU A 120 -3.23 -6.75 -5.10
CA LEU A 120 -4.29 -7.44 -4.38
C LEU A 120 -5.49 -6.52 -4.16
N GLU A 121 -5.32 -5.30 -3.69
CA GLU A 121 -6.43 -4.38 -3.49
C GLU A 121 -7.06 -3.86 -4.78
N LYS A 122 -6.27 -3.71 -5.83
CA LYS A 122 -6.74 -3.21 -7.13
C LYS A 122 -7.46 -4.28 -7.95
N TYR A 123 -7.05 -5.54 -7.81
CA TYR A 123 -7.52 -6.65 -8.66
C TYR A 123 -8.24 -7.76 -7.88
N SER A 124 -8.36 -7.68 -6.55
CA SER A 124 -9.07 -8.66 -5.74
C SER A 124 -10.24 -8.02 -4.96
N ARG A 125 -11.16 -8.87 -4.53
CA ARG A 125 -12.29 -8.51 -3.67
C ARG A 125 -12.03 -9.04 -2.27
N ASP A 126 -12.25 -8.22 -1.24
CA ASP A 126 -12.23 -8.68 0.15
C ASP A 126 -13.58 -9.30 0.51
N LEU A 127 -13.72 -10.60 0.27
CA LEU A 127 -14.96 -11.33 0.54
C LEU A 127 -15.31 -11.32 2.04
N THR A 128 -14.34 -11.25 2.94
CA THR A 128 -14.60 -11.20 4.39
C THR A 128 -15.23 -9.86 4.77
N GLN A 129 -14.76 -8.76 4.18
CA GLN A 129 -15.36 -7.45 4.39
C GLN A 129 -16.76 -7.38 3.76
N GLU A 130 -16.94 -7.91 2.56
CA GLU A 130 -18.26 -7.98 1.90
C GLU A 130 -19.26 -8.83 2.71
N ALA A 131 -18.78 -9.93 3.33
CA ALA A 131 -19.61 -10.74 4.23
C ALA A 131 -20.07 -9.94 5.46
N LYS A 132 -19.16 -9.19 6.10
CA LYS A 132 -19.48 -8.33 7.25
C LYS A 132 -20.47 -7.21 6.87
N ASP A 133 -20.34 -6.69 5.67
CA ASP A 133 -21.23 -5.66 5.13
C ASP A 133 -22.59 -6.22 4.66
N GLY A 134 -22.81 -7.55 4.74
CA GLY A 134 -24.04 -8.21 4.28
C GLY A 134 -24.24 -8.17 2.75
N LYS A 135 -23.17 -8.02 1.99
CA LYS A 135 -23.20 -7.90 0.51
C LYS A 135 -23.11 -9.24 -0.21
N LEU A 136 -22.84 -10.32 0.51
CA LEU A 136 -22.76 -11.66 -0.08
C LEU A 136 -24.10 -12.38 0.06
N ASP A 137 -24.50 -13.08 -1.00
CA ASP A 137 -25.67 -13.95 -0.97
C ASP A 137 -25.43 -15.15 -0.03
N PRO A 138 -26.48 -15.65 0.67
CA PRO A 138 -26.34 -16.81 1.52
C PRO A 138 -25.99 -18.04 0.70
N VAL A 139 -24.95 -18.76 1.14
CA VAL A 139 -24.51 -20.01 0.49
C VAL A 139 -25.30 -21.18 1.06
N ILE A 140 -26.09 -21.82 0.22
CA ILE A 140 -26.98 -22.93 0.61
C ILE A 140 -26.47 -24.25 -0.01
N GLY A 141 -26.45 -25.30 0.79
CA GLY A 141 -26.15 -26.66 0.33
C GLY A 141 -24.70 -26.93 -0.02
N ARG A 142 -23.76 -26.15 0.53
CA ARG A 142 -22.30 -26.29 0.35
C ARG A 142 -21.53 -26.40 1.66
N ASP A 143 -22.22 -26.76 2.74
CA ASP A 143 -21.61 -26.80 4.07
C ASP A 143 -20.46 -27.81 4.17
N ASP A 144 -20.60 -28.96 3.53
CA ASP A 144 -19.57 -30.02 3.58
C ASP A 144 -18.30 -29.61 2.84
N GLU A 145 -18.42 -28.98 1.67
CA GLU A 145 -17.28 -28.51 0.90
C GLU A 145 -16.57 -27.35 1.61
N VAL A 146 -17.34 -26.40 2.19
CA VAL A 146 -16.77 -25.29 3.00
C VAL A 146 -16.04 -25.85 4.20
N ARG A 147 -16.63 -26.78 4.96
CA ARG A 147 -16.00 -27.43 6.11
C ARG A 147 -14.73 -28.17 5.72
N ARG A 148 -14.75 -28.89 4.59
CA ARG A 148 -13.59 -29.60 4.06
C ARG A 148 -12.46 -28.61 3.68
N ALA A 149 -12.80 -27.49 3.04
CA ALA A 149 -11.84 -26.44 2.73
C ALA A 149 -11.20 -25.86 3.99
N MET A 150 -11.99 -25.57 5.02
CA MET A 150 -11.51 -25.10 6.33
C MET A 150 -10.56 -26.12 6.98
N THR A 151 -10.93 -27.40 6.96
CA THR A 151 -10.08 -28.48 7.49
C THR A 151 -8.73 -28.54 6.79
N VAL A 152 -8.69 -28.34 5.47
CA VAL A 152 -7.43 -28.30 4.71
C VAL A 152 -6.61 -27.06 5.06
N LEU A 153 -7.24 -25.88 5.12
CA LEU A 153 -6.59 -24.60 5.49
C LEU A 153 -5.97 -24.62 6.89
N SER A 154 -6.60 -25.35 7.83
CA SER A 154 -6.15 -25.46 9.23
C SER A 154 -4.95 -26.39 9.42
N ARG A 155 -4.48 -27.09 8.38
CA ARG A 155 -3.31 -27.99 8.46
C ARG A 155 -2.02 -27.17 8.61
N ARG A 156 -1.06 -27.72 9.33
CA ARG A 156 0.29 -27.12 9.45
C ARG A 156 1.08 -27.14 8.14
N THR A 157 0.83 -28.13 7.29
CA THR A 157 1.47 -28.31 5.98
C THR A 157 0.43 -28.80 4.99
N LYS A 158 0.67 -28.58 3.68
CA LYS A 158 -0.26 -28.95 2.59
C LYS A 158 -1.65 -28.36 2.79
N ASN A 159 -1.69 -27.08 3.18
CA ASN A 159 -2.88 -26.33 3.53
C ASN A 159 -3.50 -25.52 2.36
N ASN A 160 -3.20 -25.90 1.12
CA ASN A 160 -3.73 -25.25 -0.07
C ASN A 160 -4.87 -26.10 -0.65
N PRO A 161 -6.15 -25.79 -0.37
CA PRO A 161 -7.28 -26.46 -0.99
C PRO A 161 -7.39 -26.07 -2.46
N VAL A 162 -7.69 -27.05 -3.32
CA VAL A 162 -7.96 -26.84 -4.75
C VAL A 162 -9.38 -27.25 -5.03
N LEU A 163 -10.18 -26.33 -5.57
CA LEU A 163 -11.57 -26.58 -5.96
C LEU A 163 -11.62 -26.93 -7.44
N ILE A 164 -12.04 -28.15 -7.74
CA ILE A 164 -12.14 -28.68 -9.10
C ILE A 164 -13.62 -28.92 -9.43
N GLY A 165 -14.01 -28.62 -10.65
CA GLY A 165 -15.38 -28.84 -11.14
C GLY A 165 -15.67 -28.08 -12.43
N GLU A 166 -16.77 -28.43 -13.08
CA GLU A 166 -17.26 -27.79 -14.28
C GLU A 166 -17.55 -26.28 -14.07
N PRO A 167 -17.55 -25.46 -15.14
CA PRO A 167 -18.01 -24.09 -15.04
C PRO A 167 -19.45 -24.01 -14.48
N GLY A 168 -19.72 -23.03 -13.60
CA GLY A 168 -21.06 -22.81 -13.05
C GLY A 168 -21.47 -23.69 -11.87
N VAL A 169 -20.69 -24.67 -11.44
CA VAL A 169 -21.07 -25.57 -10.31
C VAL A 169 -20.96 -24.91 -8.92
N GLY A 170 -20.63 -23.62 -8.84
CA GLY A 170 -20.59 -22.90 -7.56
C GLY A 170 -19.24 -22.94 -6.83
N LYS A 171 -18.10 -23.06 -7.53
CA LYS A 171 -16.77 -23.02 -6.90
C LYS A 171 -16.53 -21.72 -6.14
N THR A 172 -16.97 -20.59 -6.67
CA THR A 172 -16.88 -19.27 -6.02
C THR A 172 -17.74 -19.20 -4.76
N ALA A 173 -18.92 -19.82 -4.77
CA ALA A 173 -19.80 -19.86 -3.61
C ALA A 173 -19.13 -20.54 -2.38
N ILE A 174 -18.21 -21.48 -2.59
CA ILE A 174 -17.43 -22.10 -1.49
C ILE A 174 -16.51 -21.07 -0.83
N ALA A 175 -15.88 -20.18 -1.63
CA ALA A 175 -15.04 -19.10 -1.10
C ALA A 175 -15.89 -18.05 -0.36
N GLU A 176 -17.06 -17.73 -0.89
CA GLU A 176 -18.02 -16.81 -0.26
C GLU A 176 -18.58 -17.39 1.05
N GLY A 177 -18.92 -18.68 1.08
CA GLY A 177 -19.33 -19.38 2.30
C GLY A 177 -18.24 -19.44 3.36
N LEU A 178 -16.99 -19.64 2.95
CA LEU A 178 -15.84 -19.56 3.87
C LEU A 178 -15.71 -18.16 4.46
N ALA A 179 -15.83 -17.10 3.64
CA ALA A 179 -15.76 -15.72 4.09
C ALA A 179 -16.88 -15.36 5.08
N GLN A 180 -18.11 -15.87 4.84
CA GLN A 180 -19.23 -15.71 5.75
C GLN A 180 -18.97 -16.35 7.11
N ARG A 181 -18.42 -17.56 7.16
CA ARG A 181 -18.05 -18.23 8.43
C ARG A 181 -16.95 -17.50 9.17
N ILE A 182 -15.91 -17.05 8.46
CA ILE A 182 -14.86 -16.20 9.06
C ILE A 182 -15.46 -14.91 9.64
N ALA A 183 -16.34 -14.25 8.91
CA ALA A 183 -17.00 -13.03 9.38
C ALA A 183 -17.89 -13.26 10.60
N ALA A 184 -18.53 -14.42 10.70
CA ALA A 184 -19.33 -14.85 11.83
C ALA A 184 -18.50 -15.32 13.05
N GLY A 185 -17.18 -15.53 12.89
CA GLY A 185 -16.32 -16.07 13.94
C GLY A 185 -16.43 -17.58 14.13
N ASP A 186 -16.91 -18.29 13.10
CA ASP A 186 -17.21 -19.73 13.12
C ASP A 186 -16.13 -20.54 12.33
N ALA A 187 -14.90 -19.97 12.23
CA ALA A 187 -13.80 -20.56 11.48
C ALA A 187 -12.52 -20.66 12.34
#